data_c5ca4cec45297d8bb5622591a7cd76e2
#
_entry.id   c5ca4cec45297d8bb5622591a7cd76e2
#
_cell.length_a   1.000
_cell.length_b   1.000
_cell.length_c   1.000
_cell.angle_alpha   90.00
_cell.angle_beta   90.00
_cell.angle_gamma   90.00
#
_symmetry.space_group_name_H-M   'P 1'
#
loop_
_entity.id
_entity.type
_entity.pdbx_description
1 polymer ?
#
loop_
_entity_poly.entity_id
_entity_poly.type
_entity_poly.pdbx_seq_one_letter_code
_entity_poly.pdbx_strand_id
1 'polypeptide(L)'
;VPLYPNLTADSVRQILEHSEARAVFVGKLDEWDSMRPGVPPNLPMIGLPLAPEDPQLLDWEAILEDNTPLQGAPLPDPEQLATIIYTSGTTGMPKGVMLSFTSMYFSANNCLRLFNISDQDRLMSYLPLCHVAERQFVEVASLLAGETVFFAESLETFQRDMQRARPTVFFGVPRIWVKFHMGVISKIPSGVLDNLLKIPVIGRVMARKVLTGLGLDQIRYAVCGAAPVADTTLAWYRRLGLSIAEVYGMTENCGYSHLGRPSRFKPGWIGLPNPGVESRLSAEGELQVRSRATMLGYFKEPEKTAETITEDGFLCTGDVGEIDNEGFLRLTGRI
;
A
#
# COMPACT_ATOMS: atom_id res chain seq x y z
N VAL A 1 -3.98 -6.97 -13.91
CA VAL A 1 -4.94 -6.04 -13.31
C VAL A 1 -5.50 -6.67 -12.04
N PRO A 2 -5.10 -6.23 -10.85
CA PRO A 2 -5.68 -6.72 -9.61
C PRO A 2 -7.04 -6.07 -9.32
N LEU A 3 -7.97 -6.85 -8.77
CA LEU A 3 -9.30 -6.40 -8.37
C LEU A 3 -9.43 -6.37 -6.86
N TYR A 4 -10.25 -5.45 -6.31
CA TYR A 4 -10.61 -5.49 -4.90
C TYR A 4 -11.48 -6.71 -4.60
N PRO A 5 -11.29 -7.40 -3.46
CA PRO A 5 -11.99 -8.64 -3.14
C PRO A 5 -13.47 -8.46 -2.76
N ASN A 6 -13.95 -7.23 -2.71
CA ASN A 6 -15.33 -6.86 -2.30
C ASN A 6 -16.00 -5.90 -3.30
N LEU A 7 -15.67 -6.01 -4.58
CA LEU A 7 -16.33 -5.25 -5.64
C LEU A 7 -17.75 -5.76 -5.90
N THR A 8 -18.62 -4.85 -6.35
CA THR A 8 -19.92 -5.24 -6.92
C THR A 8 -19.73 -5.92 -8.27
N ALA A 9 -20.69 -6.75 -8.70
CA ALA A 9 -20.66 -7.38 -10.02
C ALA A 9 -20.48 -6.36 -11.15
N ASP A 10 -21.18 -5.22 -11.09
CA ASP A 10 -21.06 -4.17 -12.11
C ASP A 10 -19.64 -3.59 -12.17
N SER A 11 -19.01 -3.34 -11.01
CA SER A 11 -17.62 -2.86 -10.98
C SER A 11 -16.64 -3.90 -11.51
N VAL A 12 -16.84 -5.19 -11.20
CA VAL A 12 -16.04 -6.29 -11.75
C VAL A 12 -16.14 -6.30 -13.27
N ARG A 13 -17.37 -6.25 -13.80
CA ARG A 13 -17.62 -6.24 -15.26
C ARG A 13 -16.96 -5.05 -15.93
N GLN A 14 -17.17 -3.85 -15.41
CA GLN A 14 -16.59 -2.62 -15.94
C GLN A 14 -15.07 -2.68 -16.03
N ILE A 15 -14.41 -3.15 -14.97
CA ILE A 15 -12.94 -3.23 -14.96
C ILE A 15 -12.45 -4.30 -15.93
N LEU A 16 -13.07 -5.49 -15.97
CA LEU A 16 -12.66 -6.58 -16.86
C LEU A 16 -12.84 -6.22 -18.34
N GLU A 17 -13.96 -5.60 -18.69
CA GLU A 17 -14.22 -5.13 -20.07
C GLU A 17 -13.31 -3.97 -20.45
N HIS A 18 -13.19 -2.94 -19.59
CA HIS A 18 -12.33 -1.79 -19.85
C HIS A 18 -10.87 -2.16 -20.00
N SER A 19 -10.36 -3.03 -19.12
CA SER A 19 -8.97 -3.51 -19.16
C SER A 19 -8.68 -4.50 -20.27
N GLU A 20 -9.71 -4.95 -21.03
CA GLU A 20 -9.59 -5.97 -22.06
C GLU A 20 -8.97 -7.27 -21.51
N ALA A 21 -9.36 -7.64 -20.28
CA ALA A 21 -8.88 -8.85 -19.63
C ALA A 21 -9.15 -10.08 -20.48
N ARG A 22 -8.17 -10.98 -20.61
CA ARG A 22 -8.27 -12.21 -21.42
C ARG A 22 -8.42 -13.47 -20.58
N ALA A 23 -8.19 -13.36 -19.28
CA ALA A 23 -8.43 -14.40 -18.29
C ALA A 23 -8.55 -13.75 -16.91
N VAL A 24 -9.19 -14.47 -15.96
CA VAL A 24 -9.28 -14.08 -14.56
C VAL A 24 -8.71 -15.19 -13.70
N PHE A 25 -7.79 -14.83 -12.80
CA PHE A 25 -7.33 -15.71 -11.74
C PHE A 25 -8.17 -15.44 -10.49
N VAL A 26 -8.74 -16.49 -9.93
CA VAL A 26 -9.60 -16.43 -8.75
C VAL A 26 -8.88 -17.12 -7.60
N GLY A 27 -8.51 -16.36 -6.58
CA GLY A 27 -7.91 -16.87 -5.35
C GLY A 27 -8.94 -17.00 -4.23
N LYS A 28 -8.50 -16.91 -2.98
CA LYS A 28 -9.39 -16.88 -1.81
C LYS A 28 -10.28 -15.64 -1.83
N LEU A 29 -11.57 -15.82 -1.99
CA LEU A 29 -12.59 -14.75 -2.03
C LEU A 29 -13.81 -15.17 -1.21
N ASP A 30 -14.13 -14.39 -0.16
CA ASP A 30 -15.30 -14.64 0.68
C ASP A 30 -16.60 -14.13 0.01
N GLU A 31 -16.51 -13.13 -0.87
CA GLU A 31 -17.64 -12.47 -1.55
C GLU A 31 -17.81 -12.93 -3.01
N TRP A 32 -17.33 -14.14 -3.36
CA TRP A 32 -17.34 -14.61 -4.74
C TRP A 32 -18.73 -14.61 -5.37
N ASP A 33 -19.76 -15.08 -4.67
CA ASP A 33 -21.12 -15.17 -5.17
C ASP A 33 -21.67 -13.80 -5.61
N SER A 34 -21.26 -12.73 -4.94
CA SER A 34 -21.66 -11.36 -5.29
C SER A 34 -20.86 -10.79 -6.46
N MET A 35 -19.62 -11.22 -6.64
CA MET A 35 -18.71 -10.76 -7.69
C MET A 35 -18.87 -11.53 -8.99
N ARG A 36 -19.12 -12.82 -8.90
CA ARG A 36 -19.18 -13.78 -10.00
C ARG A 36 -20.08 -13.34 -11.18
N PRO A 37 -21.28 -12.77 -10.97
CA PRO A 37 -22.14 -12.31 -12.06
C PRO A 37 -21.53 -11.16 -12.89
N GLY A 38 -20.49 -10.51 -12.39
CA GLY A 38 -19.73 -9.48 -13.09
C GLY A 38 -18.68 -10.02 -14.06
N VAL A 39 -18.31 -11.28 -13.97
CA VAL A 39 -17.33 -11.87 -14.90
C VAL A 39 -18.01 -12.17 -16.24
N PRO A 40 -17.49 -11.62 -17.37
CA PRO A 40 -18.03 -11.91 -18.70
C PRO A 40 -18.11 -13.43 -18.99
N PRO A 41 -19.21 -13.93 -19.61
CA PRO A 41 -19.46 -15.38 -19.76
C PRO A 41 -18.36 -16.16 -20.51
N ASN A 42 -17.68 -15.50 -21.44
CA ASN A 42 -16.66 -16.12 -22.28
C ASN A 42 -15.24 -15.89 -21.78
N LEU A 43 -15.07 -15.26 -20.63
CA LEU A 43 -13.75 -15.00 -20.06
C LEU A 43 -13.26 -16.22 -19.28
N PRO A 44 -12.16 -16.88 -19.66
CA PRO A 44 -11.59 -17.98 -18.91
C PRO A 44 -11.29 -17.59 -17.46
N MET A 45 -11.74 -18.42 -16.52
CA MET A 45 -11.48 -18.25 -15.10
C MET A 45 -10.60 -19.39 -14.60
N ILE A 46 -9.52 -19.06 -13.89
CA ILE A 46 -8.54 -20.02 -13.37
C ILE A 46 -8.60 -19.97 -11.84
N GLY A 47 -8.95 -21.09 -11.22
CA GLY A 47 -8.99 -21.22 -9.77
C GLY A 47 -7.60 -21.50 -9.20
N LEU A 48 -7.08 -20.56 -8.42
CA LEU A 48 -5.86 -20.74 -7.63
C LEU A 48 -6.16 -21.58 -6.37
N PRO A 49 -5.16 -22.10 -5.64
CA PRO A 49 -5.37 -22.72 -4.35
C PRO A 49 -6.21 -21.82 -3.41
N LEU A 50 -7.18 -22.41 -2.71
CA LEU A 50 -8.17 -21.71 -1.88
C LEU A 50 -9.22 -20.88 -2.63
N ALA A 51 -9.34 -21.02 -3.96
CA ALA A 51 -10.48 -20.44 -4.68
C ALA A 51 -11.82 -21.02 -4.18
N PRO A 52 -12.91 -20.24 -4.26
CA PRO A 52 -14.25 -20.74 -3.96
C PRO A 52 -14.66 -21.87 -4.92
N GLU A 53 -15.58 -22.73 -4.50
CA GLU A 53 -16.12 -23.77 -5.34
C GLU A 53 -16.98 -23.17 -6.47
N ASP A 54 -16.53 -23.31 -7.71
CA ASP A 54 -17.25 -22.90 -8.91
C ASP A 54 -16.89 -23.88 -10.05
N PRO A 55 -17.87 -24.61 -10.63
CA PRO A 55 -17.61 -25.62 -11.67
C PRO A 55 -17.08 -25.04 -12.99
N GLN A 56 -17.08 -23.72 -13.15
CA GLN A 56 -16.54 -23.04 -14.34
C GLN A 56 -15.08 -22.61 -14.16
N LEU A 57 -14.48 -22.77 -12.95
CA LEU A 57 -13.08 -22.51 -12.74
C LEU A 57 -12.25 -23.66 -13.35
N LEU A 58 -11.26 -23.28 -14.17
CA LEU A 58 -10.20 -24.18 -14.59
C LEU A 58 -9.27 -24.40 -13.40
N ASP A 59 -8.91 -25.63 -13.13
CA ASP A 59 -8.01 -25.96 -12.03
C ASP A 59 -6.56 -25.55 -12.36
N TRP A 60 -5.94 -24.76 -11.49
CA TRP A 60 -4.57 -24.30 -11.64
C TRP A 60 -3.54 -25.44 -11.71
N GLU A 61 -3.68 -26.44 -10.84
CA GLU A 61 -2.75 -27.58 -10.78
C GLU A 61 -2.86 -28.44 -12.04
N ALA A 62 -4.08 -28.69 -12.53
CA ALA A 62 -4.30 -29.38 -13.78
C ALA A 62 -3.67 -28.65 -14.98
N ILE A 63 -3.78 -27.29 -15.02
CA ILE A 63 -3.10 -26.51 -16.06
C ILE A 63 -1.58 -26.70 -16.00
N LEU A 64 -0.99 -26.73 -14.80
CA LEU A 64 0.46 -26.94 -14.63
C LEU A 64 0.89 -28.35 -15.07
N GLU A 65 0.08 -29.37 -14.77
CA GLU A 65 0.36 -30.77 -15.14
C GLU A 65 0.27 -31.00 -16.67
N ASP A 66 -0.69 -30.36 -17.33
CA ASP A 66 -0.96 -30.52 -18.74
C ASP A 66 -0.04 -29.71 -19.66
N ASN A 67 0.76 -28.80 -19.11
CA ASN A 67 1.58 -27.88 -19.89
C ASN A 67 3.06 -27.95 -19.51
N THR A 68 3.92 -27.89 -20.53
CA THR A 68 5.34 -27.74 -20.32
C THR A 68 5.69 -26.26 -20.02
N PRO A 69 6.62 -26.00 -19.08
CA PRO A 69 7.07 -24.64 -18.80
C PRO A 69 7.60 -23.93 -20.06
N LEU A 70 7.27 -22.64 -20.19
CA LEU A 70 7.82 -21.81 -21.26
C LEU A 70 9.36 -21.81 -21.18
N GLN A 71 9.99 -22.11 -22.30
CA GLN A 71 11.45 -22.08 -22.37
C GLN A 71 11.98 -20.64 -22.52
N GLY A 72 13.07 -20.35 -21.80
CA GLY A 72 13.69 -19.02 -21.78
C GLY A 72 13.10 -18.13 -20.67
N ALA A 73 13.71 -16.98 -20.53
CA ALA A 73 13.26 -15.93 -19.61
C ALA A 73 13.13 -14.63 -20.41
N PRO A 74 12.00 -14.40 -21.08
CA PRO A 74 11.81 -13.16 -21.82
C PRO A 74 11.83 -11.99 -20.82
N LEU A 75 12.79 -11.09 -21.01
CA LEU A 75 12.87 -9.86 -20.24
C LEU A 75 12.01 -8.80 -20.93
N PRO A 76 11.00 -8.26 -20.23
CA PRO A 76 10.23 -7.15 -20.77
C PRO A 76 11.10 -5.88 -20.88
N ASP A 77 10.75 -4.99 -21.80
CA ASP A 77 11.33 -3.65 -21.82
C ASP A 77 10.96 -2.96 -20.48
N PRO A 78 11.92 -2.37 -19.77
CA PRO A 78 11.66 -1.69 -18.50
C PRO A 78 10.57 -0.62 -18.57
N GLU A 79 10.40 0.04 -19.70
CA GLU A 79 9.36 1.07 -19.88
C GLU A 79 8.00 0.50 -20.31
N GLN A 80 7.89 -0.81 -20.54
CA GLN A 80 6.60 -1.44 -20.82
C GLN A 80 5.66 -1.40 -19.62
N LEU A 81 4.36 -1.51 -19.92
CA LEU A 81 3.30 -1.66 -18.95
C LEU A 81 3.50 -2.93 -18.11
N ALA A 82 3.66 -2.77 -16.80
CA ALA A 82 3.75 -3.87 -15.85
C ALA A 82 2.37 -4.22 -15.25
N THR A 83 1.60 -3.21 -14.89
CA THR A 83 0.29 -3.41 -14.24
C THR A 83 -0.62 -2.19 -14.46
N ILE A 84 -1.94 -2.44 -14.38
CA ILE A 84 -2.95 -1.39 -14.31
C ILE A 84 -3.65 -1.51 -12.95
N ILE A 85 -3.64 -0.45 -12.17
CA ILE A 85 -4.33 -0.36 -10.88
C ILE A 85 -5.53 0.58 -11.04
N TYR A 86 -6.73 0.06 -10.78
CA TYR A 86 -7.95 0.86 -10.86
C TYR A 86 -8.18 1.62 -9.57
N THR A 87 -8.38 2.94 -9.70
CA THR A 87 -8.70 3.84 -8.58
C THR A 87 -10.10 4.41 -8.76
N SER A 88 -10.74 4.83 -7.65
CA SER A 88 -12.04 5.48 -7.71
C SER A 88 -11.94 6.83 -8.43
N GLY A 89 -12.62 6.95 -9.57
CA GLY A 89 -12.74 8.22 -10.29
C GLY A 89 -13.83 9.13 -9.68
N THR A 90 -13.65 10.44 -9.80
CA THR A 90 -14.67 11.44 -9.40
C THR A 90 -15.95 11.34 -10.22
N THR A 91 -15.90 10.73 -11.40
CA THR A 91 -17.03 10.54 -12.34
C THR A 91 -17.79 9.22 -12.15
N GLY A 92 -17.48 8.44 -11.12
CA GLY A 92 -18.09 7.14 -10.84
C GLY A 92 -17.45 5.95 -11.58
N MET A 93 -16.77 6.17 -12.72
CA MET A 93 -15.99 5.12 -13.40
C MET A 93 -14.57 5.03 -12.84
N PRO A 94 -14.11 3.81 -12.51
CA PRO A 94 -12.73 3.63 -12.06
C PRO A 94 -11.73 4.00 -13.17
N LYS A 95 -10.65 4.71 -12.78
CA LYS A 95 -9.54 5.04 -13.69
C LYS A 95 -8.45 3.98 -13.60
N GLY A 96 -7.99 3.50 -14.74
CA GLY A 96 -6.89 2.52 -14.81
C GLY A 96 -5.53 3.21 -14.84
N VAL A 97 -4.83 3.28 -13.73
CA VAL A 97 -3.48 3.85 -13.64
C VAL A 97 -2.47 2.85 -14.20
N MET A 98 -1.77 3.20 -15.26
CA MET A 98 -0.75 2.36 -15.91
C MET A 98 0.62 2.59 -15.28
N LEU A 99 1.22 1.53 -14.74
CA LEU A 99 2.56 1.56 -14.14
C LEU A 99 3.54 0.72 -14.96
N SER A 100 4.73 1.25 -15.23
CA SER A 100 5.81 0.53 -15.92
C SER A 100 6.65 -0.29 -14.94
N PHE A 101 7.44 -1.24 -15.47
CA PHE A 101 8.43 -1.95 -14.66
C PHE A 101 9.45 -0.97 -14.06
N THR A 102 9.86 0.05 -14.82
CA THR A 102 10.75 1.11 -14.31
C THR A 102 10.17 1.84 -13.12
N SER A 103 8.92 2.32 -13.19
CA SER A 103 8.31 3.09 -12.11
C SER A 103 8.16 2.26 -10.83
N MET A 104 7.78 0.99 -10.98
CA MET A 104 7.66 0.03 -9.88
C MET A 104 9.02 -0.31 -9.25
N TYR A 105 10.01 -0.64 -10.08
CA TYR A 105 11.35 -0.92 -9.58
C TYR A 105 11.99 0.29 -8.89
N PHE A 106 11.88 1.48 -9.50
CA PHE A 106 12.45 2.71 -8.95
C PHE A 106 11.92 3.01 -7.55
N SER A 107 10.60 2.96 -7.36
CA SER A 107 9.99 3.27 -6.06
C SER A 107 10.35 2.22 -5.00
N ALA A 108 10.24 0.93 -5.31
CA ALA A 108 10.56 -0.15 -4.37
C ALA A 108 12.05 -0.14 -3.98
N ASN A 109 12.96 -0.10 -4.96
CA ASN A 109 14.40 -0.13 -4.71
C ASN A 109 14.88 1.09 -3.89
N ASN A 110 14.32 2.28 -4.12
CA ASN A 110 14.67 3.44 -3.31
C ASN A 110 14.11 3.34 -1.87
N CYS A 111 12.91 2.75 -1.67
CA CYS A 111 12.41 2.46 -0.33
C CYS A 111 13.29 1.46 0.41
N LEU A 112 13.70 0.38 -0.25
CA LEU A 112 14.61 -0.62 0.35
C LEU A 112 15.91 0.01 0.82
N ARG A 113 16.51 0.87 -0.01
CA ARG A 113 17.75 1.60 0.34
C ARG A 113 17.53 2.61 1.47
N LEU A 114 16.42 3.36 1.43
CA LEU A 114 16.10 4.39 2.41
C LEU A 114 15.94 3.82 3.82
N PHE A 115 15.34 2.63 3.92
CA PHE A 115 15.10 1.93 5.18
C PHE A 115 16.13 0.84 5.50
N ASN A 116 17.14 0.66 4.62
CA ASN A 116 18.13 -0.42 4.77
C ASN A 116 17.45 -1.78 5.02
N ILE A 117 16.53 -2.12 4.12
CA ILE A 117 15.75 -3.36 4.17
C ILE A 117 16.52 -4.48 3.46
N SER A 118 16.45 -5.69 4.00
CA SER A 118 17.18 -6.88 3.54
C SER A 118 16.35 -8.15 3.72
N ASP A 119 16.90 -9.29 3.33
CA ASP A 119 16.35 -10.64 3.52
C ASP A 119 16.13 -11.04 4.99
N GLN A 120 16.70 -10.29 5.94
CA GLN A 120 16.48 -10.47 7.38
C GLN A 120 15.20 -9.83 7.88
N ASP A 121 14.53 -9.03 7.04
CA ASP A 121 13.31 -8.34 7.41
C ASP A 121 12.07 -9.20 7.21
N ARG A 122 11.03 -8.86 7.94
CA ARG A 122 9.73 -9.53 7.92
C ARG A 122 8.63 -8.53 7.68
N LEU A 123 7.76 -8.86 6.74
CA LEU A 123 6.60 -8.07 6.35
C LEU A 123 5.30 -8.78 6.71
N MET A 124 4.25 -7.99 6.87
CA MET A 124 2.87 -8.45 6.96
C MET A 124 2.08 -8.02 5.75
N SER A 125 1.68 -8.98 4.92
CA SER A 125 0.77 -8.79 3.78
C SER A 125 -0.67 -8.87 4.26
N TYR A 126 -1.46 -7.82 4.04
CA TYR A 126 -2.85 -7.79 4.48
C TYR A 126 -3.76 -6.86 3.66
N LEU A 127 -3.19 -5.99 2.86
CA LEU A 127 -3.95 -5.18 1.92
C LEU A 127 -4.14 -5.96 0.61
N PRO A 128 -5.18 -5.67 -0.17
CA PRO A 128 -5.34 -6.31 -1.48
C PRO A 128 -4.30 -5.78 -2.48
N LEU A 129 -3.87 -6.63 -3.43
CA LEU A 129 -2.88 -6.27 -4.47
C LEU A 129 -3.30 -5.11 -5.39
N CYS A 130 -4.58 -4.77 -5.43
CA CYS A 130 -5.07 -3.57 -6.10
C CYS A 130 -4.79 -2.28 -5.33
N HIS A 131 -4.29 -2.36 -4.11
CA HIS A 131 -3.80 -1.22 -3.37
C HIS A 131 -2.30 -1.04 -3.66
N VAL A 132 -1.91 0.13 -4.17
CA VAL A 132 -0.52 0.39 -4.58
C VAL A 132 0.50 0.13 -3.48
N ALA A 133 0.16 0.36 -2.21
CA ALA A 133 1.07 0.09 -1.10
C ALA A 133 1.39 -1.40 -0.94
N GLU A 134 0.40 -2.29 -1.11
CA GLU A 134 0.64 -3.74 -1.09
C GLU A 134 1.46 -4.18 -2.29
N ARG A 135 1.08 -3.69 -3.48
CA ARG A 135 1.77 -3.98 -4.72
C ARG A 135 3.23 -3.57 -4.69
N GLN A 136 3.54 -2.39 -4.14
CA GLN A 136 4.88 -1.81 -4.14
C GLN A 136 5.73 -2.22 -2.95
N PHE A 137 5.18 -2.04 -1.73
CA PHE A 137 5.98 -2.15 -0.50
C PHE A 137 5.92 -3.54 0.14
N VAL A 138 5.08 -4.43 -0.38
CA VAL A 138 5.08 -5.84 0.03
C VAL A 138 5.51 -6.72 -1.14
N GLU A 139 4.77 -6.77 -2.24
CA GLU A 139 5.06 -7.69 -3.35
C GLU A 139 6.39 -7.36 -4.04
N VAL A 140 6.53 -6.17 -4.64
CA VAL A 140 7.75 -5.83 -5.41
C VAL A 140 8.96 -5.71 -4.50
N ALA A 141 8.81 -5.10 -3.32
CA ALA A 141 9.90 -4.96 -2.37
C ALA A 141 10.43 -6.31 -1.90
N SER A 142 9.55 -7.25 -1.54
CA SER A 142 9.96 -8.59 -1.08
C SER A 142 10.67 -9.39 -2.17
N LEU A 143 10.22 -9.28 -3.43
CA LEU A 143 10.91 -9.90 -4.58
C LEU A 143 12.33 -9.36 -4.78
N LEU A 144 12.54 -8.06 -4.51
CA LEU A 144 13.85 -7.42 -4.65
C LEU A 144 14.79 -7.67 -3.47
N ALA A 145 14.27 -7.73 -2.25
CA ALA A 145 15.06 -7.82 -1.02
C ALA A 145 15.18 -9.26 -0.47
N GLY A 146 14.30 -10.18 -0.85
CA GLY A 146 14.23 -11.53 -0.31
C GLY A 146 13.61 -11.60 1.08
N GLU A 147 12.78 -10.62 1.46
CA GLU A 147 12.14 -10.53 2.78
C GLU A 147 11.18 -11.70 3.03
N THR A 148 11.00 -12.05 4.29
CA THR A 148 9.98 -13.03 4.69
C THR A 148 8.61 -12.35 4.79
N VAL A 149 7.66 -12.77 3.95
CA VAL A 149 6.28 -12.25 3.95
C VAL A 149 5.36 -13.18 4.72
N PHE A 150 4.65 -12.64 5.70
CA PHE A 150 3.56 -13.31 6.41
C PHE A 150 2.23 -12.80 5.90
N PHE A 151 1.32 -13.70 5.56
CA PHE A 151 -0.02 -13.35 5.08
C PHE A 151 -1.02 -13.35 6.22
N ALA A 152 -1.82 -12.29 6.34
CA ALA A 152 -2.96 -12.26 7.24
C ALA A 152 -4.06 -13.19 6.71
N GLU A 153 -4.61 -14.01 7.58
CA GLU A 153 -5.68 -14.94 7.19
C GLU A 153 -7.03 -14.22 7.05
N SER A 154 -7.38 -13.39 8.04
CA SER A 154 -8.61 -12.61 8.06
C SER A 154 -8.49 -11.38 8.98
N LEU A 155 -9.51 -10.53 8.98
CA LEU A 155 -9.59 -9.38 9.90
C LEU A 155 -9.77 -9.81 11.37
N GLU A 156 -10.42 -10.95 11.63
CA GLU A 156 -10.59 -11.51 12.97
C GLU A 156 -9.28 -12.04 13.53
N THR A 157 -8.48 -12.68 12.71
CA THR A 157 -7.20 -13.29 13.11
C THR A 157 -6.04 -12.32 13.10
N PHE A 158 -6.21 -11.13 12.53
CA PHE A 158 -5.15 -10.17 12.22
C PHE A 158 -4.20 -9.89 13.39
N GLN A 159 -4.72 -9.73 14.62
CA GLN A 159 -3.85 -9.49 15.78
C GLN A 159 -2.99 -10.72 16.12
N ARG A 160 -3.56 -11.93 16.02
CA ARG A 160 -2.81 -13.19 16.22
C ARG A 160 -1.74 -13.34 15.14
N ASP A 161 -2.09 -13.03 13.90
CA ASP A 161 -1.18 -13.13 12.76
C ASP A 161 -0.01 -12.11 12.89
N MET A 162 -0.29 -10.89 13.36
CA MET A 162 0.73 -9.90 13.72
C MET A 162 1.68 -10.39 14.82
N GLN A 163 1.15 -11.03 15.87
CA GLN A 163 1.95 -11.62 16.95
C GLN A 163 2.84 -12.77 16.45
N ARG A 164 2.38 -13.54 15.47
CA ARG A 164 3.13 -14.62 14.83
C ARG A 164 4.21 -14.07 13.91
N ALA A 165 3.87 -13.09 13.06
CA ALA A 165 4.77 -12.47 12.10
C ALA A 165 5.86 -11.66 12.80
N ARG A 166 5.51 -10.88 13.83
CA ARG A 166 6.40 -9.91 14.49
C ARG A 166 7.20 -9.13 13.44
N PRO A 167 6.52 -8.39 12.55
CA PRO A 167 7.18 -7.73 11.43
C PRO A 167 8.26 -6.77 11.90
N THR A 168 9.32 -6.63 11.11
CA THR A 168 10.38 -5.65 11.34
C THR A 168 10.12 -4.36 10.61
N VAL A 169 9.34 -4.44 9.53
CA VAL A 169 8.81 -3.30 8.77
C VAL A 169 7.30 -3.47 8.66
N PHE A 170 6.55 -2.44 8.99
CA PHE A 170 5.09 -2.51 8.95
C PHE A 170 4.48 -1.23 8.38
N PHE A 171 3.80 -1.39 7.24
CA PHE A 171 2.94 -0.36 6.67
C PHE A 171 1.52 -0.55 7.20
N GLY A 172 1.05 0.38 8.02
CA GLY A 172 -0.29 0.36 8.57
C GLY A 172 -1.13 1.52 8.04
N VAL A 173 -2.36 1.24 7.58
CA VAL A 173 -3.33 2.31 7.32
C VAL A 173 -3.84 2.88 8.66
N PRO A 174 -4.32 4.15 8.72
CA PRO A 174 -4.73 4.79 9.97
C PRO A 174 -5.69 3.97 10.82
N ARG A 175 -6.65 3.27 10.18
CA ARG A 175 -7.63 2.41 10.88
C ARG A 175 -6.98 1.28 11.69
N ILE A 176 -5.89 0.71 11.22
CA ILE A 176 -5.17 -0.35 11.93
C ILE A 176 -4.48 0.23 13.18
N TRP A 177 -3.80 1.35 13.04
CA TRP A 177 -3.16 2.02 14.17
C TRP A 177 -4.17 2.43 15.25
N VAL A 178 -5.33 2.97 14.85
CA VAL A 178 -6.42 3.31 15.77
C VAL A 178 -7.01 2.04 16.41
N LYS A 179 -7.27 0.97 15.64
CA LYS A 179 -7.78 -0.32 16.16
C LYS A 179 -6.85 -0.91 17.22
N PHE A 180 -5.55 -0.91 16.98
CA PHE A 180 -4.57 -1.38 17.96
C PHE A 180 -4.58 -0.51 19.24
N HIS A 181 -4.56 0.82 19.10
CA HIS A 181 -4.66 1.74 20.21
C HIS A 181 -5.93 1.47 21.05
N MET A 182 -7.09 1.43 20.40
CA MET A 182 -8.37 1.15 21.07
C MET A 182 -8.39 -0.22 21.75
N GLY A 183 -7.80 -1.24 21.12
CA GLY A 183 -7.69 -2.58 21.71
C GLY A 183 -6.83 -2.63 22.98
N VAL A 184 -5.82 -1.76 23.09
CA VAL A 184 -5.01 -1.64 24.32
C VAL A 184 -5.78 -0.89 25.41
N ILE A 185 -6.37 0.27 25.10
CA ILE A 185 -7.07 1.08 26.12
C ILE A 185 -8.35 0.42 26.64
N SER A 186 -8.97 -0.49 25.87
CA SER A 186 -10.09 -1.30 26.35
C SER A 186 -9.69 -2.28 27.46
N LYS A 187 -8.41 -2.71 27.50
CA LYS A 187 -7.87 -3.64 28.49
C LYS A 187 -7.13 -2.93 29.63
N ILE A 188 -6.50 -1.80 29.34
CA ILE A 188 -5.73 -1.00 30.30
C ILE A 188 -6.17 0.46 30.16
N PRO A 189 -6.94 1.02 31.13
CA PRO A 189 -7.36 2.40 31.05
C PRO A 189 -6.19 3.37 30.82
N SER A 190 -6.38 4.35 29.94
CA SER A 190 -5.31 5.25 29.50
C SER A 190 -4.57 5.95 30.65
N GLY A 191 -5.30 6.43 31.67
CA GLY A 191 -4.71 7.05 32.86
C GLY A 191 -3.79 6.11 33.66
N VAL A 192 -4.12 4.81 33.73
CA VAL A 192 -3.28 3.80 34.40
C VAL A 192 -2.02 3.55 33.58
N LEU A 193 -2.17 3.34 32.26
CA LEU A 193 -1.04 3.13 31.36
C LEU A 193 -0.10 4.34 31.37
N ASP A 194 -0.65 5.55 31.26
CA ASP A 194 0.13 6.80 31.24
C ASP A 194 0.93 7.01 32.53
N ASN A 195 0.38 6.65 33.69
CA ASN A 195 1.10 6.74 34.97
C ASN A 195 2.23 5.69 35.07
N LEU A 196 1.97 4.47 34.60
CA LEU A 196 2.98 3.41 34.55
C LEU A 196 4.14 3.76 33.61
N LEU A 197 3.84 4.34 32.45
CA LEU A 197 4.86 4.75 31.46
C LEU A 197 5.80 5.87 31.95
N LYS A 198 5.40 6.66 32.98
CA LYS A 198 6.25 7.70 33.58
C LYS A 198 7.34 7.11 34.50
N ILE A 199 7.20 5.87 34.97
CA ILE A 199 8.16 5.23 35.86
C ILE A 199 9.24 4.57 34.99
N PRO A 200 10.54 4.96 35.08
CA PRO A 200 11.55 4.62 34.07
C PRO A 200 11.71 3.12 33.76
N VAL A 201 11.77 2.26 34.76
CA VAL A 201 11.94 0.80 34.54
C VAL A 201 10.60 0.13 34.23
N ILE A 202 9.59 0.42 35.04
CA ILE A 202 8.23 -0.15 34.88
C ILE A 202 7.65 0.27 33.53
N GLY A 203 7.83 1.53 33.14
CA GLY A 203 7.36 2.07 31.88
C GLY A 203 7.95 1.35 30.67
N ARG A 204 9.27 1.07 30.67
CA ARG A 204 9.91 0.30 29.60
C ARG A 204 9.35 -1.14 29.49
N VAL A 205 9.19 -1.80 30.63
CA VAL A 205 8.62 -3.15 30.70
C VAL A 205 7.19 -3.16 30.19
N MET A 206 6.37 -2.18 30.63
CA MET A 206 4.98 -2.07 30.21
C MET A 206 4.88 -1.73 28.72
N ALA A 207 5.63 -0.78 28.21
CA ALA A 207 5.67 -0.44 26.78
C ALA A 207 6.04 -1.66 25.95
N ARG A 208 7.08 -2.40 26.31
CA ARG A 208 7.48 -3.63 25.64
C ARG A 208 6.37 -4.68 25.68
N LYS A 209 5.70 -4.85 26.84
CA LYS A 209 4.58 -5.80 26.97
C LYS A 209 3.42 -5.45 26.05
N VAL A 210 3.09 -4.15 25.94
CA VAL A 210 2.04 -3.67 25.02
C VAL A 210 2.46 -3.93 23.57
N LEU A 211 3.68 -3.55 23.17
CA LEU A 211 4.15 -3.75 21.81
C LEU A 211 4.23 -5.25 21.46
N THR A 212 4.70 -6.12 22.37
CA THR A 212 4.70 -7.58 22.15
C THR A 212 3.27 -8.12 22.00
N GLY A 213 2.32 -7.64 22.83
CA GLY A 213 0.93 -8.02 22.71
C GLY A 213 0.25 -7.59 21.40
N LEU A 214 0.80 -6.57 20.75
CA LEU A 214 0.38 -6.13 19.41
C LEU A 214 1.16 -6.80 18.26
N GLY A 215 2.25 -7.53 18.56
CA GLY A 215 3.18 -8.05 17.55
C GLY A 215 4.12 -6.99 16.97
N LEU A 216 4.30 -5.86 17.65
CA LEU A 216 5.06 -4.69 17.18
C LEU A 216 6.43 -4.53 17.86
N ASP A 217 6.84 -5.49 18.67
CA ASP A 217 8.06 -5.40 19.50
C ASP A 217 9.38 -5.61 18.73
N GLN A 218 9.30 -6.01 17.45
CA GLN A 218 10.46 -6.16 16.58
C GLN A 218 10.51 -5.10 15.47
N ILE A 219 9.57 -4.17 15.47
CA ILE A 219 9.51 -3.16 14.42
C ILE A 219 10.73 -2.23 14.48
N ARG A 220 11.43 -2.12 13.36
CA ARG A 220 12.46 -1.12 13.08
C ARG A 220 11.85 0.11 12.40
N TYR A 221 10.90 -0.14 11.48
CA TYR A 221 10.22 0.90 10.72
C TYR A 221 8.71 0.69 10.74
N ALA A 222 8.01 1.61 11.39
CA ALA A 222 6.56 1.72 11.37
C ALA A 222 6.15 2.87 10.46
N VAL A 223 5.25 2.60 9.54
CA VAL A 223 4.83 3.57 8.51
C VAL A 223 3.32 3.68 8.48
N CYS A 224 2.80 4.89 8.33
CA CYS A 224 1.37 5.17 8.17
C CYS A 224 1.14 6.00 6.91
N GLY A 225 0.20 5.57 6.07
CA GLY A 225 -0.15 6.26 4.83
C GLY A 225 -1.57 6.02 4.36
N ALA A 226 -1.87 6.43 3.15
CA ALA A 226 -3.17 6.37 2.48
C ALA A 226 -4.25 7.31 3.05
N ALA A 227 -4.09 7.86 4.26
CA ALA A 227 -4.94 8.90 4.83
C ALA A 227 -4.22 9.54 6.04
N PRO A 228 -4.61 10.75 6.46
CA PRO A 228 -4.08 11.39 7.65
C PRO A 228 -4.37 10.57 8.91
N VAL A 229 -3.44 10.56 9.85
CA VAL A 229 -3.59 9.97 11.18
C VAL A 229 -3.56 11.07 12.24
N ALA A 230 -4.39 10.95 13.28
CA ALA A 230 -4.44 11.96 14.34
C ALA A 230 -3.12 12.02 15.11
N ASP A 231 -2.60 13.23 15.37
CA ASP A 231 -1.38 13.48 16.15
C ASP A 231 -1.42 12.83 17.53
N THR A 232 -2.60 12.76 18.15
CA THR A 232 -2.83 12.09 19.44
C THR A 232 -2.52 10.59 19.37
N THR A 233 -2.85 9.94 18.26
CA THR A 233 -2.53 8.52 18.02
C THR A 233 -1.02 8.35 17.85
N LEU A 234 -0.37 9.17 17.04
CA LEU A 234 1.10 9.14 16.87
C LEU A 234 1.83 9.39 18.18
N ALA A 235 1.38 10.37 18.97
CA ALA A 235 1.94 10.69 20.29
C ALA A 235 1.78 9.52 21.27
N TRP A 236 0.67 8.77 21.21
CA TRP A 236 0.45 7.59 22.03
C TRP A 236 1.50 6.50 21.75
N TYR A 237 1.76 6.18 20.46
CA TYR A 237 2.78 5.20 20.09
C TYR A 237 4.18 5.64 20.47
N ARG A 238 4.50 6.95 20.35
CA ARG A 238 5.81 7.47 20.79
C ARG A 238 6.05 7.26 22.28
N ARG A 239 5.03 7.37 23.11
CA ARG A 239 5.15 7.05 24.56
C ARG A 239 5.48 5.60 24.80
N LEU A 240 5.11 4.68 23.90
CA LEU A 240 5.52 3.27 23.94
C LEU A 240 6.91 3.03 23.32
N GLY A 241 7.58 4.08 22.83
CA GLY A 241 8.88 3.98 22.15
C GLY A 241 8.80 3.60 20.68
N LEU A 242 7.59 3.61 20.07
CA LEU A 242 7.39 3.35 18.66
C LEU A 242 7.09 4.65 17.90
N SER A 243 8.01 5.06 17.01
CA SER A 243 7.79 6.19 16.11
C SER A 243 7.19 5.70 14.79
N ILE A 244 6.03 6.23 14.44
CA ILE A 244 5.35 5.95 13.16
C ILE A 244 5.67 7.09 12.21
N ALA A 245 6.27 6.77 11.06
CA ALA A 245 6.54 7.73 10.00
C ALA A 245 5.29 7.88 9.11
N GLU A 246 4.91 9.12 8.81
CA GLU A 246 3.86 9.37 7.83
C GLU A 246 4.44 9.34 6.42
N VAL A 247 3.69 8.78 5.48
CA VAL A 247 4.04 8.75 4.06
C VAL A 247 2.91 9.32 3.23
N TYR A 248 3.28 9.98 2.17
CA TYR A 248 2.38 10.49 1.17
C TYR A 248 2.78 9.97 -0.21
N GLY A 249 1.77 9.54 -0.93
CA GLY A 249 1.84 9.09 -2.31
C GLY A 249 0.48 8.65 -2.79
N MET A 250 0.35 8.47 -4.08
CA MET A 250 -0.86 8.06 -4.76
C MET A 250 -0.53 6.95 -5.76
N THR A 251 -1.52 6.29 -6.32
CA THR A 251 -1.29 5.21 -7.28
C THR A 251 -0.50 5.71 -8.49
N GLU A 252 -0.76 6.93 -8.94
CA GLU A 252 -0.15 7.60 -10.08
C GLU A 252 1.36 7.85 -9.93
N ASN A 253 1.90 7.72 -8.73
CA ASN A 253 3.35 7.80 -8.46
C ASN A 253 3.89 6.60 -7.66
N CYS A 254 3.27 5.43 -7.81
CA CYS A 254 3.66 4.20 -7.11
C CYS A 254 3.67 4.32 -5.57
N GLY A 255 2.87 5.23 -4.99
CA GLY A 255 2.90 5.52 -3.55
C GLY A 255 4.19 6.18 -3.07
N TYR A 256 5.03 6.68 -3.98
CA TYR A 256 6.39 7.17 -3.71
C TYR A 256 6.50 8.68 -3.95
N SER A 257 6.30 9.46 -2.90
CA SER A 257 6.40 10.91 -2.96
C SER A 257 7.17 11.48 -1.74
N HIS A 258 6.52 11.60 -0.58
CA HIS A 258 7.11 12.19 0.62
C HIS A 258 7.07 11.23 1.79
N LEU A 259 8.04 11.33 2.69
CA LEU A 259 8.17 10.47 3.85
C LEU A 259 8.69 11.23 5.07
N GLY A 260 8.01 11.03 6.21
CA GLY A 260 8.52 11.39 7.52
C GLY A 260 9.71 10.51 7.90
N ARG A 261 10.80 11.13 8.36
CA ARG A 261 11.96 10.40 8.85
C ARG A 261 12.02 10.49 10.38
N PRO A 262 12.19 9.37 11.12
CA PRO A 262 12.25 9.41 12.58
C PRO A 262 13.30 10.38 13.13
N SER A 263 14.44 10.54 12.44
CA SER A 263 15.52 11.45 12.81
C SER A 263 15.23 12.93 12.50
N ARG A 264 14.21 13.22 11.68
CA ARG A 264 13.80 14.56 11.26
C ARG A 264 12.29 14.68 11.30
N PHE A 265 11.70 14.32 12.43
CA PHE A 265 10.26 14.36 12.63
C PHE A 265 9.80 15.78 12.96
N LYS A 266 8.73 16.23 12.30
CA LYS A 266 8.07 17.51 12.53
C LYS A 266 6.57 17.26 12.68
N PRO A 267 5.96 17.49 13.88
CA PRO A 267 4.53 17.25 14.10
C PRO A 267 3.66 18.02 13.10
N GLY A 268 2.64 17.34 12.54
CA GLY A 268 1.72 17.92 11.56
C GLY A 268 2.32 18.11 10.15
N TRP A 269 3.53 17.60 9.90
CA TRP A 269 4.17 17.60 8.60
C TRP A 269 4.44 16.16 8.16
N ILE A 270 4.11 15.83 6.92
CA ILE A 270 4.33 14.49 6.37
C ILE A 270 5.82 14.16 6.33
N GLY A 271 6.64 15.06 5.78
CA GLY A 271 8.07 14.84 5.66
C GLY A 271 8.68 15.49 4.44
N LEU A 272 9.84 14.98 4.05
CA LEU A 272 10.64 15.45 2.94
C LEU A 272 10.34 14.65 1.67
N PRO A 273 10.60 15.20 0.47
CA PRO A 273 10.60 14.43 -0.75
C PRO A 273 11.50 13.19 -0.64
N ASN A 274 11.06 12.09 -1.19
CA ASN A 274 11.87 10.88 -1.29
C ASN A 274 13.03 11.07 -2.28
N PRO A 275 14.10 10.28 -2.20
CA PRO A 275 15.20 10.35 -3.15
C PRO A 275 14.73 10.26 -4.61
N GLY A 276 15.13 11.25 -5.43
CA GLY A 276 14.74 11.34 -6.83
C GLY A 276 13.32 11.84 -7.09
N VAL A 277 12.65 12.39 -6.08
CA VAL A 277 11.39 13.11 -6.22
C VAL A 277 11.66 14.62 -6.18
N GLU A 278 11.21 15.32 -7.21
CA GLU A 278 11.09 16.76 -7.23
C GLU A 278 9.67 17.14 -6.84
N SER A 279 9.51 18.16 -6.03
CA SER A 279 8.20 18.68 -5.61
C SER A 279 8.15 20.20 -5.69
N ARG A 280 7.00 20.72 -6.09
CA ARG A 280 6.69 22.15 -6.12
C ARG A 280 5.21 22.39 -5.81
N LEU A 281 4.85 23.62 -5.54
CA LEU A 281 3.46 24.05 -5.47
C LEU A 281 3.13 24.85 -6.73
N SER A 282 1.94 24.63 -7.28
CA SER A 282 1.39 25.49 -8.35
C SER A 282 1.02 26.88 -7.79
N ALA A 283 0.59 27.79 -8.66
CA ALA A 283 0.11 29.10 -8.25
C ALA A 283 -1.12 29.04 -7.30
N GLU A 284 -1.92 27.98 -7.45
CA GLU A 284 -3.11 27.70 -6.65
C GLU A 284 -2.79 26.90 -5.37
N GLY A 285 -1.51 26.56 -5.13
CA GLY A 285 -1.05 25.80 -3.97
C GLY A 285 -1.19 24.28 -4.11
N GLU A 286 -1.47 23.77 -5.34
CA GLU A 286 -1.48 22.34 -5.60
C GLU A 286 -0.08 21.76 -5.53
N LEU A 287 0.07 20.65 -4.82
CA LEU A 287 1.30 19.87 -4.84
C LEU A 287 1.47 19.20 -6.20
N GLN A 288 2.60 19.46 -6.84
CA GLN A 288 3.03 18.81 -8.07
C GLN A 288 4.33 18.05 -7.81
N VAL A 289 4.43 16.82 -8.30
CA VAL A 289 5.60 15.96 -8.08
C VAL A 289 6.10 15.35 -9.39
N ARG A 290 7.41 15.18 -9.50
CA ARG A 290 8.04 14.55 -10.67
C ARG A 290 9.08 13.54 -10.21
N SER A 291 9.02 12.33 -10.75
CA SER A 291 10.02 11.29 -10.52
C SER A 291 9.89 10.17 -11.55
N ARG A 292 10.83 9.22 -11.55
CA ARG A 292 10.72 7.99 -12.34
C ARG A 292 9.65 7.03 -11.82
N ALA A 293 9.03 7.30 -10.66
CA ALA A 293 7.89 6.55 -10.13
C ALA A 293 6.55 7.00 -10.73
N THR A 294 6.52 8.06 -11.54
CA THR A 294 5.30 8.57 -12.18
C THR A 294 4.73 7.55 -13.17
N MET A 295 3.42 7.44 -13.21
CA MET A 295 2.68 6.54 -14.10
C MET A 295 2.95 6.85 -15.58
N LEU A 296 2.67 5.87 -16.45
CA LEU A 296 2.63 6.07 -17.90
C LEU A 296 1.43 6.92 -18.35
N GLY A 297 0.36 6.93 -17.57
CA GLY A 297 -0.89 7.63 -17.82
C GLY A 297 -2.09 6.80 -17.41
N TYR A 298 -3.29 7.27 -17.73
CA TYR A 298 -4.54 6.54 -17.54
C TYR A 298 -4.89 5.71 -18.78
N PHE A 299 -5.19 4.43 -18.56
CA PHE A 299 -5.51 3.49 -19.64
C PHE A 299 -6.73 3.94 -20.43
N LYS A 300 -6.58 4.11 -21.75
CA LYS A 300 -7.60 4.63 -22.69
C LYS A 300 -8.12 6.04 -22.37
N GLU A 301 -7.44 6.81 -21.53
CA GLU A 301 -7.85 8.17 -21.19
C GLU A 301 -6.68 9.17 -21.45
N PRO A 302 -6.25 9.40 -22.70
CA PRO A 302 -5.12 10.27 -23.03
C PRO A 302 -5.36 11.74 -22.66
N GLU A 303 -6.59 12.24 -22.80
CA GLU A 303 -6.96 13.61 -22.46
C GLU A 303 -6.79 13.84 -20.96
N LYS A 304 -7.31 12.93 -20.13
CA LYS A 304 -7.17 13.00 -18.68
C LYS A 304 -5.71 12.85 -18.23
N THR A 305 -4.92 12.07 -18.96
CA THR A 305 -3.48 11.96 -18.73
C THR A 305 -2.80 13.30 -18.96
N ALA A 306 -3.14 14.00 -20.06
CA ALA A 306 -2.61 15.31 -20.38
C ALA A 306 -3.03 16.41 -19.39
N GLU A 307 -4.23 16.30 -18.80
CA GLU A 307 -4.67 17.18 -17.71
C GLU A 307 -3.93 16.92 -16.39
N THR A 308 -3.50 15.68 -16.16
CA THR A 308 -2.89 15.25 -14.89
C THR A 308 -1.36 15.38 -14.89
N ILE A 309 -0.70 15.30 -16.05
CA ILE A 309 0.75 15.45 -16.19
C ILE A 309 1.04 16.71 -17.00
N THR A 310 1.75 17.65 -16.38
CA THR A 310 2.13 18.91 -17.03
C THR A 310 3.11 18.69 -18.19
N GLU A 311 3.24 19.66 -19.09
CA GLU A 311 4.18 19.58 -20.22
C GLU A 311 5.65 19.37 -19.79
N ASP A 312 6.03 19.89 -18.63
CA ASP A 312 7.36 19.70 -18.03
C ASP A 312 7.46 18.43 -17.13
N GLY A 313 6.45 17.55 -17.18
CA GLY A 313 6.45 16.21 -16.61
C GLY A 313 6.13 16.12 -15.11
N PHE A 314 5.53 17.15 -14.51
CA PHE A 314 5.04 17.07 -13.14
C PHE A 314 3.63 16.47 -13.10
N LEU A 315 3.43 15.55 -12.19
CA LEU A 315 2.13 14.98 -11.84
C LEU A 315 1.38 15.96 -10.93
N CYS A 316 0.22 16.42 -11.36
CA CYS A 316 -0.74 17.18 -10.56
C CYS A 316 -1.46 16.23 -9.61
N THR A 317 -1.31 16.44 -8.29
CA THR A 317 -1.80 15.47 -7.30
C THR A 317 -3.26 15.68 -6.92
N GLY A 318 -3.81 16.86 -7.19
CA GLY A 318 -5.11 17.27 -6.69
C GLY A 318 -5.11 17.62 -5.20
N ASP A 319 -3.98 17.52 -4.51
CA ASP A 319 -3.85 17.85 -3.10
C ASP A 319 -3.18 19.22 -2.93
N VAL A 320 -3.73 20.05 -2.03
CA VAL A 320 -3.21 21.36 -1.69
C VAL A 320 -2.33 21.26 -0.46
N GLY A 321 -1.22 21.98 -0.45
CA GLY A 321 -0.28 21.90 0.65
C GLY A 321 0.62 23.11 0.83
N GLU A 322 1.53 22.98 1.77
CA GLU A 322 2.58 23.93 2.08
C GLU A 322 3.92 23.21 2.12
N ILE A 323 4.96 23.85 1.63
CA ILE A 323 6.34 23.39 1.76
C ILE A 323 7.09 24.47 2.55
N ASP A 324 7.68 24.08 3.68
CA ASP A 324 8.44 25.01 4.49
C ASP A 324 9.87 25.24 3.97
N ASN A 325 10.60 26.15 4.62
CA ASN A 325 11.98 26.49 4.23
C ASN A 325 12.98 25.33 4.35
N GLU A 326 12.63 24.26 5.06
CA GLU A 326 13.43 23.04 5.20
C GLU A 326 13.02 21.96 4.20
N GLY A 327 11.96 22.21 3.38
CA GLY A 327 11.42 21.30 2.39
C GLY A 327 10.38 20.30 2.93
N PHE A 328 9.88 20.46 4.16
CA PHE A 328 8.83 19.61 4.68
C PHE A 328 7.49 19.93 4.05
N LEU A 329 6.76 18.90 3.65
CA LEU A 329 5.40 18.99 3.12
C LEU A 329 4.37 18.87 4.25
N ARG A 330 3.36 19.73 4.21
CA ARG A 330 2.09 19.59 4.93
C ARG A 330 0.93 19.71 3.96
N LEU A 331 0.01 18.76 3.94
CA LEU A 331 -1.22 18.85 3.17
C LEU A 331 -2.27 19.63 3.97
N THR A 332 -2.99 20.51 3.29
CA THR A 332 -3.99 21.39 3.89
C THR A 332 -5.39 21.17 3.33
N GLY A 333 -5.50 20.51 2.17
CA GLY A 333 -6.79 20.25 1.53
C GLY A 333 -6.68 19.44 0.24
N ARG A 334 -7.76 19.41 -0.50
CA ARG A 334 -7.86 18.84 -1.83
C ARG A 334 -8.64 19.78 -2.75
N ILE A 335 -8.25 19.86 -4.03
CA ILE A 335 -8.93 20.62 -5.09
C ILE A 335 -10.27 19.97 -5.43
#